data_274b730fb034f66ac2acd72430a78a7a
#
_entry.id   274b730fb034f66ac2acd72430a78a7a
#
_cell.length_a   1.000
_cell.length_b   1.000
_cell.length_c   1.000
_cell.angle_alpha   90.00
_cell.angle_beta   90.00
_cell.angle_gamma   90.00
#
_symmetry.space_group_name_H-M   'P 1'
#
loop_
_entity.id
_entity.type
_entity.pdbx_description
1 polymer ?
#
loop_
_entity_poly.entity_id
_entity_poly.type
_entity_poly.pdbx_seq_one_letter_code
_entity_poly.pdbx_strand_id
1 'polypeptide(L)'
;PYIETAGELKTKPTQQAVKKLMESGIQADVLLCRSKVALGDDERRKLGLFCNVGADDVVAALDVKNIYEIPLSYHAQGLDVQVLKHFGMYETAPEPDLTKWHNIINTMENFEHKVKIGVIGKYCGLPDTYKSLKEALVHAGIAMKTKVDIEWIESETLENLTEQAFEEKMNGLAGILVPGGFGARGCE
;
A
#
# COMPACT_ATOMS: atom_id res chain seq x y z
N PRO A 1 -0.74 7.05 17.74
CA PRO A 1 -1.97 6.40 17.29
C PRO A 1 -3.18 7.27 17.62
N TYR A 2 -4.25 7.13 16.86
CA TYR A 2 -5.56 7.71 17.13
C TYR A 2 -6.36 6.77 18.04
N ILE A 3 -6.92 7.30 19.12
CA ILE A 3 -7.77 6.54 20.03
C ILE A 3 -9.22 6.93 19.77
N GLU A 4 -9.97 6.06 19.10
CA GLU A 4 -11.33 6.31 18.66
C GLU A 4 -12.28 6.67 19.83
N THR A 5 -12.16 5.97 20.96
CA THR A 5 -12.98 6.22 22.17
C THR A 5 -12.71 7.56 22.83
N ALA A 6 -11.52 8.12 22.66
CA ALA A 6 -11.13 9.42 23.23
C ALA A 6 -11.19 10.56 22.21
N GLY A 7 -11.34 10.26 20.93
CA GLY A 7 -11.34 11.24 19.83
C GLY A 7 -10.03 12.02 19.70
N GLU A 8 -8.91 11.45 20.16
CA GLU A 8 -7.63 12.18 20.20
C GLU A 8 -6.44 11.38 19.71
N LEU A 9 -5.44 12.10 19.17
CA LEU A 9 -4.13 11.56 18.80
C LEU A 9 -3.21 11.48 20.02
N LYS A 10 -2.61 10.33 20.24
CA LYS A 10 -1.58 10.11 21.26
C LYS A 10 -0.20 10.13 20.63
N THR A 11 0.61 11.12 20.97
CA THR A 11 1.99 11.30 20.48
C THR A 11 3.04 10.52 21.29
N LYS A 12 2.74 10.14 22.53
CA LYS A 12 3.70 9.45 23.41
C LYS A 12 4.31 8.16 22.82
N PRO A 13 3.57 7.27 22.14
CA PRO A 13 4.17 6.08 21.54
C PRO A 13 5.25 6.41 20.51
N THR A 14 5.02 7.42 19.66
CA THR A 14 6.03 7.91 18.70
C THR A 14 7.25 8.49 19.41
N GLN A 15 7.05 9.32 20.44
CA GLN A 15 8.14 9.87 21.25
C GLN A 15 9.01 8.78 21.87
N GLN A 16 8.38 7.72 22.41
CA GLN A 16 9.11 6.60 23.00
C GLN A 16 9.84 5.77 21.94
N ALA A 17 9.24 5.54 20.77
CA ALA A 17 9.90 4.83 19.68
C ALA A 17 11.15 5.58 19.18
N VAL A 18 11.04 6.91 19.00
CA VAL A 18 12.18 7.75 18.60
C VAL A 18 13.24 7.80 19.70
N LYS A 19 12.85 7.92 20.97
CA LYS A 19 13.80 7.84 22.10
C LYS A 19 14.56 6.53 22.08
N LYS A 20 13.89 5.41 21.84
CA LYS A 20 14.54 4.08 21.74
C LYS A 20 15.52 4.00 20.58
N LEU A 21 15.21 4.62 19.44
CA LEU A 21 16.10 4.75 18.30
C LEU A 21 17.36 5.56 18.67
N MET A 22 17.17 6.70 19.34
CA MET A 22 18.26 7.56 19.81
C MET A 22 19.18 6.85 20.82
N GLU A 23 18.64 6.02 21.71
CA GLU A 23 19.43 5.18 22.61
C GLU A 23 20.36 4.22 21.86
N SER A 24 20.05 3.86 20.62
CA SER A 24 20.90 3.06 19.73
C SER A 24 21.89 3.91 18.92
N GLY A 25 21.99 5.21 19.21
CA GLY A 25 22.90 6.13 18.51
C GLY A 25 22.41 6.63 17.17
N ILE A 26 21.11 6.50 16.85
CA ILE A 26 20.53 6.93 15.59
C ILE A 26 19.57 8.09 15.84
N GLN A 27 19.83 9.24 15.21
CA GLN A 27 18.92 10.38 15.16
C GLN A 27 18.07 10.29 13.88
N ALA A 28 16.76 10.41 14.01
CA ALA A 28 15.88 10.55 12.86
C ALA A 28 15.94 11.98 12.33
N ASP A 29 15.96 12.16 11.02
CA ASP A 29 15.85 13.47 10.37
C ASP A 29 14.40 13.79 10.01
N VAL A 30 13.62 12.79 9.57
CA VAL A 30 12.22 12.92 9.20
C VAL A 30 11.39 11.83 9.87
N LEU A 31 10.19 12.17 10.33
CA LEU A 31 9.25 11.25 10.95
C LEU A 31 8.02 11.02 10.06
N LEU A 32 7.85 9.80 9.57
CA LEU A 32 6.61 9.36 8.93
C LEU A 32 5.68 8.76 9.98
N CYS A 33 4.66 9.51 10.35
CA CYS A 33 3.74 9.14 11.44
C CYS A 33 2.49 8.45 10.90
N ARG A 34 2.43 7.11 10.99
CA ARG A 34 1.26 6.35 10.59
C ARG A 34 0.04 6.72 11.43
N SER A 35 -1.03 7.19 10.79
CA SER A 35 -2.26 7.59 11.46
C SER A 35 -3.48 7.45 10.55
N LYS A 36 -4.65 7.16 11.13
CA LYS A 36 -5.93 7.20 10.42
C LYS A 36 -6.44 8.62 10.17
N VAL A 37 -5.97 9.58 10.95
CA VAL A 37 -6.41 10.99 10.88
C VAL A 37 -5.20 11.90 10.69
N ALA A 38 -5.43 13.06 10.09
CA ALA A 38 -4.38 14.06 9.87
C ALA A 38 -3.77 14.51 11.20
N LEU A 39 -2.48 14.84 11.16
CA LEU A 39 -1.78 15.47 12.28
C LEU A 39 -2.05 16.98 12.23
N GLY A 40 -2.54 17.54 13.33
CA GLY A 40 -2.63 18.99 13.50
C GLY A 40 -1.26 19.63 13.74
N ASP A 41 -1.21 20.96 13.67
CA ASP A 41 0.03 21.70 13.88
C ASP A 41 0.58 21.54 15.31
N ASP A 42 -0.32 21.39 16.29
CA ASP A 42 0.08 21.16 17.69
C ASP A 42 0.76 19.82 17.88
N GLU A 43 0.23 18.75 17.24
CA GLU A 43 0.84 17.42 17.25
C GLU A 43 2.19 17.41 16.52
N ARG A 44 2.29 18.10 15.38
CA ARG A 44 3.55 18.23 14.62
C ARG A 44 4.61 18.95 15.46
N ARG A 45 4.28 20.12 16.04
CA ARG A 45 5.19 20.86 16.91
C ARG A 45 5.61 20.05 18.14
N LYS A 46 4.66 19.36 18.76
CA LYS A 46 4.94 18.50 19.92
C LYS A 46 5.84 17.33 19.57
N LEU A 47 5.59 16.65 18.46
CA LEU A 47 6.47 15.57 18.00
C LEU A 47 7.85 16.12 17.63
N GLY A 48 7.92 17.23 16.92
CA GLY A 48 9.18 17.90 16.58
C GLY A 48 10.03 18.17 17.81
N LEU A 49 9.43 18.79 18.83
CA LEU A 49 10.11 19.12 20.09
C LEU A 49 10.63 17.87 20.83
N PHE A 50 9.80 16.86 21.01
CA PHE A 50 10.16 15.66 21.79
C PHE A 50 11.03 14.64 21.05
N CYS A 51 11.04 14.70 19.72
CA CYS A 51 11.82 13.80 18.86
C CYS A 51 13.06 14.48 18.26
N ASN A 52 13.30 15.77 18.58
CA ASN A 52 14.42 16.55 18.09
C ASN A 52 14.49 16.63 16.56
N VAL A 53 13.35 16.91 15.92
CA VAL A 53 13.21 17.16 14.47
C VAL A 53 12.42 18.45 14.24
N GLY A 54 12.49 19.03 13.04
CA GLY A 54 11.64 20.14 12.66
C GLY A 54 10.16 19.77 12.64
N ALA A 55 9.25 20.70 12.89
CA ALA A 55 7.82 20.46 12.77
C ALA A 55 7.43 20.08 11.33
N ASP A 56 8.12 20.63 10.33
CA ASP A 56 7.95 20.34 8.91
C ASP A 56 8.50 18.95 8.53
N ASP A 57 9.41 18.39 9.34
CA ASP A 57 9.93 17.04 9.17
C ASP A 57 8.99 15.95 9.75
N VAL A 58 7.86 16.37 10.32
CA VAL A 58 6.84 15.45 10.83
C VAL A 58 5.72 15.31 9.81
N VAL A 59 5.73 14.21 9.06
CA VAL A 59 4.80 13.92 7.96
C VAL A 59 3.78 12.89 8.39
N ALA A 60 2.50 13.11 8.10
CA ALA A 60 1.44 12.14 8.36
C ALA A 60 1.41 11.06 7.26
N ALA A 61 1.63 9.80 7.64
CA ALA A 61 1.43 8.65 6.76
C ALA A 61 -0.01 8.15 6.93
N LEU A 62 -0.94 8.80 6.24
CA LEU A 62 -2.36 8.51 6.34
C LEU A 62 -2.74 7.22 5.60
N ASP A 63 -3.84 6.61 6.02
CA ASP A 63 -4.46 5.54 5.25
C ASP A 63 -5.03 6.11 3.94
N VAL A 64 -4.72 5.46 2.84
CA VAL A 64 -5.16 5.84 1.48
C VAL A 64 -6.02 4.73 0.89
N LYS A 65 -6.82 5.03 -0.13
CA LYS A 65 -7.66 4.04 -0.81
C LYS A 65 -6.81 2.98 -1.53
N ASN A 66 -5.71 3.42 -2.13
CA ASN A 66 -4.74 2.54 -2.76
C ASN A 66 -3.31 3.08 -2.55
N ILE A 67 -2.33 2.19 -2.62
CA ILE A 67 -0.92 2.54 -2.34
C ILE A 67 -0.32 3.53 -3.35
N TYR A 68 -0.91 3.66 -4.54
CA TYR A 68 -0.42 4.56 -5.59
C TYR A 68 -0.73 6.04 -5.32
N GLU A 69 -1.60 6.33 -4.34
CA GLU A 69 -1.86 7.69 -3.85
C GLU A 69 -0.75 8.20 -2.91
N ILE A 70 0.05 7.29 -2.33
CA ILE A 70 1.07 7.64 -1.33
C ILE A 70 2.09 8.66 -1.84
N PRO A 71 2.67 8.55 -3.06
CA PRO A 71 3.62 9.55 -3.55
C PRO A 71 3.01 10.95 -3.63
N LEU A 72 1.75 11.07 -4.06
CA LEU A 72 1.04 12.35 -4.12
C LEU A 72 0.76 12.92 -2.73
N SER A 73 0.34 12.04 -1.80
CA SER A 73 0.06 12.42 -0.41
C SER A 73 1.31 12.93 0.31
N TYR A 74 2.46 12.30 0.08
CA TYR A 74 3.72 12.70 0.70
C TYR A 74 4.29 13.96 0.08
N HIS A 75 4.21 14.11 -1.24
CA HIS A 75 4.59 15.33 -1.95
C HIS A 75 3.76 16.52 -1.47
N ALA A 76 2.44 16.36 -1.37
CA ALA A 76 1.54 17.43 -0.88
C ALA A 76 1.87 17.89 0.55
N GLN A 77 2.54 17.06 1.35
CA GLN A 77 3.01 17.40 2.70
C GLN A 77 4.47 17.86 2.73
N GLY A 78 5.16 17.93 1.57
CA GLY A 78 6.53 18.39 1.44
C GLY A 78 7.60 17.40 1.89
N LEU A 79 7.29 16.09 1.95
CA LEU A 79 8.28 15.08 2.35
C LEU A 79 9.54 15.11 1.47
N ASP A 80 9.36 15.15 0.17
CA ASP A 80 10.44 15.24 -0.83
C ASP A 80 11.28 16.50 -0.63
N VAL A 81 10.64 17.64 -0.36
CA VAL A 81 11.32 18.91 -0.06
C VAL A 81 12.21 18.77 1.19
N GLN A 82 11.68 18.18 2.27
CA GLN A 82 12.47 18.00 3.50
C GLN A 82 13.65 17.05 3.28
N VAL A 83 13.41 15.93 2.58
CA VAL A 83 14.49 14.98 2.22
C VAL A 83 15.59 15.69 1.40
N LEU A 84 15.21 16.45 0.38
CA LEU A 84 16.18 17.20 -0.44
C LEU A 84 16.96 18.24 0.37
N LYS A 85 16.30 18.94 1.34
CA LYS A 85 16.98 19.86 2.25
C LYS A 85 18.01 19.17 3.13
N HIS A 86 17.67 18.01 3.71
CA HIS A 86 18.60 17.22 4.54
C HIS A 86 19.81 16.73 3.74
N PHE A 87 19.63 16.43 2.44
CA PHE A 87 20.74 16.08 1.55
C PHE A 87 21.47 17.29 0.95
N GLY A 88 21.05 18.52 1.21
CA GLY A 88 21.62 19.73 0.61
C GLY A 88 21.40 19.85 -0.89
N MET A 89 20.37 19.19 -1.42
CA MET A 89 20.08 19.10 -2.85
C MET A 89 18.89 19.95 -3.29
N TYR A 90 18.19 20.56 -2.36
CA TYR A 90 16.92 21.26 -2.63
C TYR A 90 17.06 22.35 -3.72
N GLU A 91 18.12 23.16 -3.68
CA GLU A 91 18.33 24.25 -4.66
C GLU A 91 18.68 23.77 -6.08
N THR A 92 19.10 22.51 -6.22
CA THR A 92 19.57 21.96 -7.50
C THR A 92 18.66 20.88 -8.07
N ALA A 93 17.74 20.35 -7.24
CA ALA A 93 16.82 19.31 -7.68
C ALA A 93 15.69 19.91 -8.54
N PRO A 94 15.32 19.26 -9.65
CA PRO A 94 14.17 19.69 -10.44
C PRO A 94 12.88 19.42 -9.66
N GLU A 95 11.82 20.15 -10.01
CA GLU A 95 10.47 19.84 -9.52
C GLU A 95 10.07 18.40 -9.93
N PRO A 96 9.46 17.62 -9.04
CA PRO A 96 9.09 16.26 -9.33
C PRO A 96 7.95 16.18 -10.34
N ASP A 97 8.12 15.37 -11.39
CA ASP A 97 7.02 15.04 -12.33
C ASP A 97 6.17 13.89 -11.78
N LEU A 98 5.01 14.21 -11.24
CA LEU A 98 4.06 13.25 -10.68
C LEU A 98 2.96 12.84 -11.68
N THR A 99 3.07 13.23 -12.96
CA THR A 99 2.06 12.97 -14.00
C THR A 99 1.73 11.47 -14.10
N LYS A 100 2.73 10.59 -14.01
CA LYS A 100 2.51 9.13 -14.07
C LYS A 100 1.65 8.63 -12.91
N TRP A 101 1.84 9.16 -11.71
CA TRP A 101 1.05 8.78 -10.53
C TRP A 101 -0.40 9.25 -10.66
N HIS A 102 -0.62 10.49 -11.11
CA HIS A 102 -1.96 10.99 -11.41
C HIS A 102 -2.67 10.13 -12.46
N ASN A 103 -1.97 9.74 -13.52
CA ASN A 103 -2.54 8.90 -14.58
C ASN A 103 -2.91 7.50 -14.07
N ILE A 104 -2.10 6.89 -13.20
CA ILE A 104 -2.40 5.61 -12.57
C ILE A 104 -3.69 5.71 -11.76
N ILE A 105 -3.80 6.70 -10.89
CA ILE A 105 -4.98 6.90 -10.03
C ILE A 105 -6.21 7.15 -10.88
N ASN A 106 -6.12 8.05 -11.86
CA ASN A 106 -7.23 8.34 -12.77
C ASN A 106 -7.70 7.09 -13.52
N THR A 107 -6.76 6.24 -13.99
CA THR A 107 -7.11 4.97 -14.64
C THR A 107 -7.81 4.02 -13.67
N MET A 108 -7.33 3.91 -12.44
CA MET A 108 -7.95 3.04 -11.42
C MET A 108 -9.36 3.49 -11.01
N GLU A 109 -9.63 4.78 -11.06
CA GLU A 109 -10.95 5.33 -10.78
C GLU A 109 -11.90 5.22 -11.98
N ASN A 110 -11.36 5.15 -13.21
CA ASN A 110 -12.11 5.21 -14.47
C ASN A 110 -11.72 4.08 -15.43
N PHE A 111 -11.74 2.82 -14.97
CA PHE A 111 -11.51 1.68 -15.87
C PHE A 111 -12.53 1.62 -16.99
N GLU A 112 -12.06 1.43 -18.23
CA GLU A 112 -12.89 1.32 -19.43
C GLU A 112 -13.55 -0.06 -19.56
N HIS A 113 -12.90 -1.09 -19.02
CA HIS A 113 -13.31 -2.47 -19.10
C HIS A 113 -13.25 -3.17 -17.75
N LYS A 114 -13.84 -4.36 -17.68
CA LYS A 114 -13.80 -5.22 -16.51
C LYS A 114 -13.66 -6.68 -16.94
N VAL A 115 -12.75 -7.40 -16.30
CA VAL A 115 -12.58 -8.84 -16.51
C VAL A 115 -12.53 -9.56 -15.17
N LYS A 116 -12.95 -10.82 -15.17
CA LYS A 116 -12.82 -11.71 -14.02
C LYS A 116 -11.80 -12.79 -14.33
N ILE A 117 -10.77 -12.91 -13.49
CA ILE A 117 -9.70 -13.91 -13.60
C ILE A 117 -9.79 -14.87 -12.42
N GLY A 118 -9.91 -16.16 -12.71
CA GLY A 118 -9.83 -17.22 -11.70
C GLY A 118 -8.37 -17.51 -11.35
N VAL A 119 -7.99 -17.38 -10.08
CA VAL A 119 -6.68 -17.83 -9.59
C VAL A 119 -6.87 -19.12 -8.81
N ILE A 120 -6.39 -20.23 -9.39
CA ILE A 120 -6.54 -21.56 -8.82
C ILE A 120 -5.23 -21.93 -8.12
N GLY A 121 -5.29 -22.08 -6.81
CA GLY A 121 -4.09 -22.37 -6.01
C GLY A 121 -4.41 -22.97 -4.65
N LYS A 122 -3.37 -23.20 -3.86
CA LYS A 122 -3.48 -23.58 -2.45
C LYS A 122 -3.31 -22.36 -1.56
N TYR A 123 -3.97 -22.34 -0.41
CA TYR A 123 -3.90 -21.23 0.56
C TYR A 123 -4.48 -19.90 0.05
N CYS A 124 -5.46 -19.95 -0.87
CA CYS A 124 -6.11 -18.75 -1.43
C CYS A 124 -6.83 -17.91 -0.35
N GLY A 125 -7.22 -18.50 0.76
CA GLY A 125 -7.82 -17.83 1.91
C GLY A 125 -6.85 -16.99 2.76
N LEU A 126 -5.53 -17.06 2.52
CA LEU A 126 -4.53 -16.30 3.26
C LEU A 126 -4.16 -15.03 2.49
N PRO A 127 -4.47 -13.81 3.02
CA PRO A 127 -4.36 -12.54 2.28
C PRO A 127 -2.97 -12.25 1.69
N ASP A 128 -1.91 -12.72 2.37
CA ASP A 128 -0.53 -12.38 2.00
C ASP A 128 0.14 -13.40 1.06
N THR A 129 -0.46 -14.59 0.89
CA THR A 129 0.14 -15.67 0.08
C THR A 129 0.41 -15.25 -1.35
N TYR A 130 -0.53 -14.56 -1.97
CA TYR A 130 -0.47 -14.17 -3.39
C TYR A 130 -0.44 -12.66 -3.60
N LYS A 131 0.07 -11.89 -2.64
CA LYS A 131 0.08 -10.42 -2.71
C LYS A 131 0.78 -9.90 -3.97
N SER A 132 1.96 -10.43 -4.30
CA SER A 132 2.72 -10.02 -5.49
C SER A 132 1.98 -10.36 -6.78
N LEU A 133 1.34 -11.54 -6.84
CA LEU A 133 0.52 -11.95 -7.97
C LEU A 133 -0.68 -11.03 -8.17
N LYS A 134 -1.39 -10.73 -7.08
CA LYS A 134 -2.50 -9.78 -7.09
C LYS A 134 -2.06 -8.42 -7.64
N GLU A 135 -0.95 -7.88 -7.13
CA GLU A 135 -0.43 -6.60 -7.61
C GLU A 135 0.01 -6.67 -9.09
N ALA A 136 0.58 -7.78 -9.55
CA ALA A 136 0.92 -7.96 -10.96
C ALA A 136 -0.33 -7.91 -11.87
N LEU A 137 -1.43 -8.54 -11.45
CA LEU A 137 -2.71 -8.45 -12.16
C LEU A 137 -3.31 -7.04 -12.12
N VAL A 138 -3.17 -6.32 -11.01
CA VAL A 138 -3.57 -4.91 -10.90
C VAL A 138 -2.76 -4.05 -11.86
N HIS A 139 -1.43 -4.22 -11.92
CA HIS A 139 -0.56 -3.49 -12.85
C HIS A 139 -0.92 -3.75 -14.33
N ALA A 140 -1.18 -5.01 -14.68
CA ALA A 140 -1.65 -5.35 -16.03
C ALA A 140 -3.00 -4.68 -16.32
N GLY A 141 -3.91 -4.69 -15.36
CA GLY A 141 -5.21 -4.02 -15.46
C GLY A 141 -5.07 -2.51 -15.69
N ILE A 142 -4.19 -1.84 -14.96
CA ILE A 142 -3.89 -0.40 -15.15
C ILE A 142 -3.38 -0.15 -16.57
N ALA A 143 -2.41 -0.95 -17.04
CA ALA A 143 -1.83 -0.81 -18.38
C ALA A 143 -2.87 -1.02 -19.50
N MET A 144 -3.85 -1.89 -19.26
CA MET A 144 -4.93 -2.22 -20.21
C MET A 144 -6.23 -1.45 -19.95
N LYS A 145 -6.23 -0.49 -19.01
CA LYS A 145 -7.42 0.25 -18.56
C LYS A 145 -8.60 -0.66 -18.19
N THR A 146 -8.29 -1.81 -17.64
CA THR A 146 -9.24 -2.89 -17.35
C THR A 146 -9.22 -3.22 -15.87
N LYS A 147 -10.36 -3.13 -15.20
CA LYS A 147 -10.50 -3.61 -13.82
C LYS A 147 -10.42 -5.13 -13.81
N VAL A 148 -9.45 -5.68 -13.10
CA VAL A 148 -9.32 -7.12 -12.89
C VAL A 148 -9.97 -7.49 -11.56
N ASP A 149 -11.07 -8.23 -11.62
CA ASP A 149 -11.65 -8.89 -10.45
C ASP A 149 -11.06 -10.29 -10.34
N ILE A 150 -10.45 -10.59 -9.21
CA ILE A 150 -9.81 -11.88 -8.97
C ILE A 150 -10.77 -12.77 -8.19
N GLU A 151 -11.08 -13.94 -8.76
CA GLU A 151 -11.78 -15.01 -8.07
C GLU A 151 -10.77 -16.05 -7.57
N TRP A 152 -10.62 -16.13 -6.26
CA TRP A 152 -9.71 -17.07 -5.61
C TRP A 152 -10.37 -18.43 -5.48
N ILE A 153 -9.78 -19.44 -6.07
CA ILE A 153 -10.32 -20.80 -6.10
C ILE A 153 -9.30 -21.74 -5.45
N GLU A 154 -9.66 -22.34 -4.32
CA GLU A 154 -8.84 -23.39 -3.69
C GLU A 154 -8.81 -24.61 -4.59
N SER A 155 -7.63 -25.08 -4.97
CA SER A 155 -7.46 -26.21 -5.90
C SER A 155 -8.13 -27.49 -5.39
N GLU A 156 -8.08 -27.75 -4.08
CA GLU A 156 -8.71 -28.91 -3.45
C GLU A 156 -10.24 -28.98 -3.68
N THR A 157 -10.89 -27.81 -3.90
CA THR A 157 -12.34 -27.76 -4.18
C THR A 157 -12.69 -28.22 -5.59
N LEU A 158 -11.69 -28.41 -6.45
CA LEU A 158 -11.87 -28.84 -7.84
C LEU A 158 -11.63 -30.35 -8.03
N GLU A 159 -10.92 -31.02 -7.11
CA GLU A 159 -10.42 -32.39 -7.28
C GLU A 159 -11.52 -33.45 -7.54
N ASN A 160 -12.72 -33.25 -6.99
CA ASN A 160 -13.80 -34.24 -7.08
C ASN A 160 -15.06 -33.69 -7.75
N LEU A 161 -14.93 -32.62 -8.55
CA LEU A 161 -16.07 -32.06 -9.28
C LEU A 161 -16.42 -32.96 -10.49
N THR A 162 -17.72 -33.04 -10.79
CA THR A 162 -18.17 -33.50 -12.09
C THR A 162 -17.83 -32.48 -13.16
N GLU A 163 -17.73 -32.89 -14.41
CA GLU A 163 -17.45 -32.00 -15.54
C GLU A 163 -18.42 -30.82 -15.58
N GLN A 164 -19.70 -31.05 -15.39
CA GLN A 164 -20.73 -30.03 -15.36
C GLN A 164 -20.50 -29.02 -14.19
N ALA A 165 -20.20 -29.49 -12.99
CA ALA A 165 -19.94 -28.65 -11.84
C ALA A 165 -18.64 -27.82 -12.00
N PHE A 166 -17.65 -28.41 -12.70
CA PHE A 166 -16.42 -27.65 -13.04
C PHE A 166 -16.72 -26.56 -14.06
N GLU A 167 -17.47 -26.86 -15.14
CA GLU A 167 -17.87 -25.85 -16.13
C GLU A 167 -18.69 -24.72 -15.49
N GLU A 168 -19.64 -25.03 -14.61
CA GLU A 168 -20.41 -24.03 -13.88
C GLU A 168 -19.51 -23.13 -13.03
N LYS A 169 -18.50 -23.70 -12.36
CA LYS A 169 -17.57 -22.94 -11.52
C LYS A 169 -16.62 -22.04 -12.33
N MET A 170 -16.28 -22.45 -13.56
CA MET A 170 -15.44 -21.66 -14.47
C MET A 170 -16.25 -20.64 -15.29
N ASN A 171 -17.55 -20.73 -15.25
CA ASN A 171 -18.41 -19.85 -16.03
C ASN A 171 -18.24 -18.39 -15.61
N GLY A 172 -18.11 -17.51 -16.61
CA GLY A 172 -17.92 -16.07 -16.40
C GLY A 172 -16.49 -15.63 -16.10
N LEU A 173 -15.53 -16.57 -16.04
CA LEU A 173 -14.10 -16.25 -16.01
C LEU A 173 -13.61 -15.94 -17.43
N ALA A 174 -12.92 -14.81 -17.58
CA ALA A 174 -12.25 -14.45 -18.83
C ALA A 174 -10.90 -15.16 -19.00
N GLY A 175 -10.36 -15.72 -17.93
CA GLY A 175 -9.12 -16.47 -17.93
C GLY A 175 -8.85 -17.12 -16.58
N ILE A 176 -7.94 -18.08 -16.60
CA ILE A 176 -7.50 -18.83 -15.42
C ILE A 176 -5.99 -18.64 -15.27
N LEU A 177 -5.54 -18.46 -14.04
CA LEU A 177 -4.13 -18.42 -13.67
C LEU A 177 -3.86 -19.44 -12.57
N VAL A 178 -2.88 -20.31 -12.81
CA VAL A 178 -2.35 -21.22 -11.80
C VAL A 178 -1.00 -20.69 -11.36
N PRO A 179 -0.86 -20.23 -10.11
CA PRO A 179 0.41 -19.73 -9.61
C PRO A 179 1.43 -20.84 -9.40
N GLY A 180 2.72 -20.48 -9.40
CA GLY A 180 3.79 -21.40 -9.05
C GLY A 180 3.62 -21.94 -7.64
N GLY A 181 3.85 -23.25 -7.47
CA GLY A 181 3.83 -23.93 -6.18
C GLY A 181 5.23 -24.36 -5.74
N PHE A 182 5.40 -24.58 -4.45
CA PHE A 182 6.65 -25.04 -3.84
C PHE A 182 6.40 -26.22 -2.90
N GLY A 183 7.32 -27.21 -2.95
CA GLY A 183 7.22 -28.44 -2.17
C GLY A 183 6.13 -29.38 -2.70
N ALA A 184 5.99 -30.56 -2.06
CA ALA A 184 5.04 -31.58 -2.48
C ALA A 184 3.60 -31.06 -2.54
N ARG A 185 3.17 -30.32 -1.51
CA ARG A 185 1.80 -29.77 -1.44
C ARG A 185 1.49 -28.67 -2.46
N GLY A 186 2.51 -28.04 -3.04
CA GLY A 186 2.33 -26.95 -3.99
C GLY A 186 2.50 -27.39 -5.45
N CYS A 187 3.00 -28.63 -5.69
CA CYS A 187 3.26 -29.16 -7.03
C CYS A 187 2.25 -30.25 -7.44
N GLU A 188 1.54 -30.83 -6.48
CA GLU A 188 0.46 -31.79 -6.67
C GLU A 188 -0.87 -31.04 -6.68
#